data_d8cc761e025e830336b14f7dac4f15fa
#
_entry.id   d8cc761e025e830336b14f7dac4f15fa
#
_cell.length_a   1.000
_cell.length_b   1.000
_cell.length_c   1.000
_cell.angle_alpha   90.00
_cell.angle_beta   90.00
_cell.angle_gamma   90.00
#
_symmetry.space_group_name_H-M   'P 1'
#
loop_
_entity.id
_entity.type
_entity.pdbx_description
1 polymer ?
#
loop_
_entity_poly.entity_id
_entity_poly.type
_entity_poly.pdbx_seq_one_letter_code
_entity_poly.pdbx_strand_id
1 'polypeptide(L)'
;MISSCHRYIIRIEKLGFDEVIKVIDITAWMQNFLQILNETFANRVWFVGLQGSYGRGEATETSDIDIVVILDELSAMDIQAYKDMLDTLSHRELICGFLSGKKEIMNWEPSDLFQFGHDTTPIKGSLDEVMAVIDESAVDRAIKIGACNIYHGCVHNMLHEKSEDILRDLYKSASFVVQAIAFKQTGNYIRHQKELLKVVSFDERVIIETFLNLKNGGMVDFNLMSETLFTWSKKRIAENS
;
A
#
# COMPACT_ATOMS: atom_id res chain seq x y z
N MET A 1 6.97 -0.50 -6.65
CA MET A 1 5.84 -0.56 -5.71
C MET A 1 6.19 0.24 -4.46
N ILE A 2 5.65 1.47 -4.36
CA ILE A 2 5.91 2.41 -3.26
C ILE A 2 5.19 1.98 -1.95
N SER A 3 4.35 0.98 -1.99
CA SER A 3 3.47 0.59 -0.87
C SER A 3 3.78 -0.80 -0.34
N SER A 4 4.81 -0.93 0.46
CA SER A 4 4.88 -1.97 1.48
C SER A 4 6.09 -1.75 2.38
N CYS A 5 5.90 -1.04 3.48
CA CYS A 5 6.85 -1.07 4.59
C CYS A 5 6.71 -2.45 5.25
N HIS A 6 7.60 -3.40 4.90
CA HIS A 6 7.67 -4.67 5.58
C HIS A 6 8.40 -4.47 6.90
N ARG A 7 7.66 -4.28 7.98
CA ARG A 7 8.20 -4.50 9.32
C ARG A 7 8.09 -5.97 9.66
N TYR A 8 9.23 -6.59 9.94
CA TYR A 8 9.27 -7.80 10.75
C TYR A 8 8.66 -7.45 12.12
N ILE A 9 7.42 -7.83 12.34
CA ILE A 9 6.79 -7.74 13.67
C ILE A 9 7.49 -8.78 14.53
N ILE A 10 8.42 -8.35 15.38
CA ILE A 10 8.87 -9.15 16.52
C ILE A 10 7.65 -9.26 17.42
N ARG A 11 7.07 -10.45 17.46
CA ARG A 11 5.97 -10.81 18.35
C ARG A 11 6.46 -10.71 19.79
N ILE A 12 6.18 -9.58 20.44
CA ILE A 12 6.38 -9.46 21.89
C ILE A 12 5.28 -10.27 22.52
N GLU A 13 5.68 -11.32 23.23
CA GLU A 13 4.78 -12.14 24.03
C GLU A 13 4.03 -11.25 25.03
N LYS A 14 2.71 -11.45 25.11
CA LYS A 14 1.78 -10.75 25.98
C LYS A 14 2.23 -10.89 27.44
N LEU A 15 2.71 -9.82 28.04
CA LEU A 15 2.60 -9.59 29.45
C LEU A 15 1.25 -8.92 29.69
N GLY A 16 0.43 -9.57 30.52
CA GLY A 16 -0.96 -9.20 30.73
C GLY A 16 -1.14 -7.82 31.33
N PHE A 17 -1.87 -7.00 30.63
CA PHE A 17 -2.77 -5.96 31.12
C PHE A 17 -3.88 -5.86 30.07
N ASP A 18 -5.14 -5.97 30.52
CA ASP A 18 -6.33 -5.69 29.72
C ASP A 18 -6.41 -4.15 29.46
N GLU A 19 -5.52 -3.61 28.68
CA GLU A 19 -5.79 -2.34 28.00
C GLU A 19 -6.69 -2.66 26.81
N VAL A 20 -7.89 -2.08 26.80
CA VAL A 20 -8.78 -2.08 25.63
C VAL A 20 -8.03 -1.31 24.54
N ILE A 21 -7.34 -2.04 23.68
CA ILE A 21 -6.64 -1.48 22.53
C ILE A 21 -7.72 -0.89 21.64
N LYS A 22 -7.78 0.43 21.56
CA LYS A 22 -8.78 1.17 20.82
C LYS A 22 -8.18 1.63 19.49
N VAL A 23 -8.93 1.52 18.40
CA VAL A 23 -8.53 2.12 17.11
C VAL A 23 -8.19 3.60 17.33
N ILE A 24 -7.06 4.03 16.80
CA ILE A 24 -6.57 5.41 16.95
C ILE A 24 -7.56 6.37 16.30
N ASP A 25 -7.94 7.44 17.02
CA ASP A 25 -8.63 8.58 16.42
C ASP A 25 -7.68 9.28 15.44
N ILE A 26 -7.74 8.82 14.19
CA ILE A 26 -6.85 9.31 13.14
C ILE A 26 -7.02 10.80 12.86
N THR A 27 -8.20 11.36 13.10
CA THR A 27 -8.47 12.78 12.88
C THR A 27 -7.71 13.64 13.89
N ALA A 28 -7.84 13.32 15.17
CA ALA A 28 -7.11 14.01 16.24
C ALA A 28 -5.59 13.80 16.10
N TRP A 29 -5.17 12.59 15.78
CA TRP A 29 -3.77 12.25 15.56
C TRP A 29 -3.17 13.05 14.38
N MET A 30 -3.87 13.14 13.25
CA MET A 30 -3.44 13.91 12.07
C MET A 30 -3.37 15.41 12.33
N GLN A 31 -4.24 15.97 13.18
CA GLN A 31 -4.15 17.39 13.58
C GLN A 31 -2.83 17.66 14.31
N ASN A 32 -2.48 16.82 15.27
CA ASN A 32 -1.19 16.94 15.99
C ASN A 32 -0.01 16.72 15.05
N PHE A 33 -0.06 15.71 14.18
CA PHE A 33 0.97 15.46 13.17
C PHE A 33 1.21 16.68 12.28
N LEU A 34 0.13 17.27 11.72
CA LEU A 34 0.24 18.45 10.86
C LEU A 34 0.80 19.66 11.57
N GLN A 35 0.48 19.85 12.86
CA GLN A 35 1.04 20.94 13.65
C GLN A 35 2.55 20.78 13.77
N ILE A 36 3.04 19.63 14.24
CA ILE A 36 4.47 19.37 14.44
C ILE A 36 5.22 19.37 13.09
N LEU A 37 4.63 18.83 12.04
CA LEU A 37 5.19 18.87 10.69
C LEU A 37 5.38 20.32 10.19
N ASN A 38 4.38 21.20 10.43
CA ASN A 38 4.49 22.60 10.07
C ASN A 38 5.52 23.38 10.93
N GLU A 39 5.67 23.02 12.20
CA GLU A 39 6.71 23.58 13.07
C GLU A 39 8.12 23.18 12.58
N THR A 40 8.26 21.96 12.03
CA THR A 40 9.54 21.43 11.55
C THR A 40 9.92 21.96 10.17
N PHE A 41 8.96 21.98 9.21
CA PHE A 41 9.22 22.28 7.80
C PHE A 41 8.54 23.54 7.29
N ALA A 42 7.71 24.18 8.08
CA ALA A 42 6.99 25.42 7.75
C ALA A 42 6.24 25.32 6.41
N ASN A 43 6.49 26.25 5.49
CA ASN A 43 5.84 26.31 4.17
C ASN A 43 6.47 25.38 3.11
N ARG A 44 7.45 24.57 3.49
CA ARG A 44 8.08 23.58 2.59
C ARG A 44 7.26 22.32 2.38
N VAL A 45 6.17 22.12 3.12
CA VAL A 45 5.25 20.97 2.98
C VAL A 45 4.33 21.19 1.79
N TRP A 46 4.63 20.53 0.68
CA TRP A 46 3.84 20.60 -0.57
C TRP A 46 2.57 19.76 -0.47
N PHE A 47 2.68 18.52 0.04
CA PHE A 47 1.55 17.59 0.13
C PHE A 47 1.62 16.73 1.40
N VAL A 48 0.44 16.43 1.96
CA VAL A 48 0.25 15.39 2.99
C VAL A 48 -0.98 14.57 2.65
N GLY A 49 -0.87 13.25 2.80
CA GLY A 49 -1.98 12.33 2.61
C GLY A 49 -1.90 11.11 3.51
N LEU A 50 -2.96 10.33 3.52
CA LEU A 50 -3.05 9.02 4.17
C LEU A 50 -3.26 7.92 3.13
N GLN A 51 -2.57 6.81 3.30
CA GLN A 51 -2.75 5.57 2.53
C GLN A 51 -3.21 4.43 3.44
N GLY A 52 -3.20 3.22 2.89
CA GLY A 52 -3.48 2.01 3.63
C GLY A 52 -4.89 1.97 4.22
N SER A 53 -5.02 1.27 5.34
CA SER A 53 -6.32 1.05 6.00
C SER A 53 -6.94 2.34 6.56
N TYR A 54 -6.13 3.24 7.11
CA TYR A 54 -6.60 4.55 7.57
C TYR A 54 -7.07 5.42 6.41
N GLY A 55 -6.33 5.46 5.30
CA GLY A 55 -6.72 6.21 4.10
C GLY A 55 -8.03 5.72 3.48
N ARG A 56 -8.37 4.43 3.65
CA ARG A 56 -9.61 3.81 3.16
C ARG A 56 -10.75 3.79 4.18
N GLY A 57 -10.52 4.19 5.45
CA GLY A 57 -11.51 4.05 6.51
C GLY A 57 -11.76 2.60 6.96
N GLU A 58 -10.79 1.71 6.77
CA GLU A 58 -10.84 0.28 7.11
C GLU A 58 -9.87 -0.11 8.23
N ALA A 59 -9.37 0.88 9.00
CA ALA A 59 -8.37 0.64 10.02
C ALA A 59 -8.89 -0.24 11.15
N THR A 60 -8.01 -1.08 11.67
CA THR A 60 -8.20 -1.92 12.85
C THR A 60 -7.18 -1.53 13.91
N GLU A 61 -7.24 -2.15 15.08
CA GLU A 61 -6.33 -1.91 16.21
C GLU A 61 -4.85 -2.20 15.88
N THR A 62 -4.60 -3.04 14.87
CA THR A 62 -3.25 -3.43 14.43
C THR A 62 -2.80 -2.74 13.15
N SER A 63 -3.56 -1.74 12.70
CA SER A 63 -3.26 -1.03 11.45
C SER A 63 -2.11 -0.05 11.61
N ASP A 64 -1.16 -0.10 10.67
CA ASP A 64 -0.14 0.93 10.53
C ASP A 64 -0.75 2.25 10.04
N ILE A 65 -0.13 3.37 10.43
CA ILE A 65 -0.49 4.71 9.97
C ILE A 65 0.40 5.05 8.78
N ASP A 66 -0.11 4.81 7.56
CA ASP A 66 0.62 5.04 6.32
C ASP A 66 0.49 6.50 5.88
N ILE A 67 1.50 7.34 6.21
CA ILE A 67 1.49 8.77 5.90
C ILE A 67 2.32 9.02 4.64
N VAL A 68 1.78 9.85 3.77
CA VAL A 68 2.52 10.43 2.63
C VAL A 68 2.85 11.87 2.96
N VAL A 69 4.14 12.22 2.91
CA VAL A 69 4.61 13.60 3.00
C VAL A 69 5.49 13.92 1.79
N ILE A 70 5.20 15.01 1.13
CA ILE A 70 6.01 15.52 0.02
C ILE A 70 6.42 16.96 0.37
N LEU A 71 7.72 17.18 0.44
CA LEU A 71 8.31 18.50 0.63
C LEU A 71 8.56 19.16 -0.74
N ASP A 72 8.75 20.46 -0.76
CA ASP A 72 9.20 21.20 -1.95
C ASP A 72 10.52 20.65 -2.49
N GLU A 73 11.45 20.33 -1.59
CA GLU A 73 12.74 19.69 -1.84
C GLU A 73 13.07 18.77 -0.66
N LEU A 74 13.75 17.66 -0.91
CA LEU A 74 14.15 16.70 0.12
C LEU A 74 15.66 16.54 0.15
N SER A 75 16.27 16.84 1.30
CA SER A 75 17.68 16.58 1.58
C SER A 75 17.87 15.48 2.63
N ALA A 76 19.10 14.99 2.77
CA ALA A 76 19.44 14.04 3.84
C ALA A 76 19.23 14.63 5.24
N MET A 77 19.41 15.96 5.40
CA MET A 77 19.13 16.64 6.67
C MET A 77 17.63 16.68 6.96
N ASP A 78 16.79 16.83 5.95
CA ASP A 78 15.33 16.80 6.10
C ASP A 78 14.86 15.40 6.54
N ILE A 79 15.47 14.34 6.01
CA ILE A 79 15.16 12.95 6.43
C ILE A 79 15.47 12.78 7.93
N GLN A 80 16.60 13.31 8.41
CA GLN A 80 16.94 13.25 9.83
C GLN A 80 15.95 14.06 10.67
N ALA A 81 15.65 15.30 10.26
CA ALA A 81 14.68 16.16 10.95
C ALA A 81 13.28 15.51 10.99
N TYR A 82 12.84 14.89 9.89
CA TYR A 82 11.57 14.16 9.83
C TYR A 82 11.57 12.96 10.78
N LYS A 83 12.67 12.20 10.82
CA LYS A 83 12.83 11.08 11.76
C LYS A 83 12.72 11.57 13.21
N ASP A 84 13.47 12.61 13.57
CA ASP A 84 13.47 13.17 14.93
C ASP A 84 12.08 13.70 15.31
N MET A 85 11.36 14.32 14.38
CA MET A 85 9.97 14.74 14.54
C MET A 85 9.05 13.53 14.78
N LEU A 86 9.16 12.46 13.97
CA LEU A 86 8.33 11.25 14.15
C LEU A 86 8.55 10.59 15.52
N ASP A 87 9.78 10.66 16.06
CA ASP A 87 10.13 10.07 17.34
C ASP A 87 9.48 10.82 18.54
N THR A 88 8.89 12.00 18.31
CA THR A 88 8.12 12.76 19.32
C THR A 88 6.63 12.40 19.34
N LEU A 89 6.13 11.69 18.32
CA LEU A 89 4.71 11.40 18.15
C LEU A 89 4.27 10.16 18.92
N SER A 90 3.02 10.18 19.39
CA SER A 90 2.36 8.98 19.91
C SER A 90 2.21 7.93 18.82
N HIS A 91 2.24 6.66 19.22
CA HIS A 91 2.12 5.51 18.30
C HIS A 91 3.22 5.48 17.23
N ARG A 92 4.43 5.91 17.62
CA ARG A 92 5.60 5.95 16.72
C ARG A 92 5.86 4.61 16.03
N GLU A 93 5.62 3.52 16.74
CA GLU A 93 5.79 2.13 16.28
C GLU A 93 4.84 1.75 15.13
N LEU A 94 3.69 2.42 15.03
CA LEU A 94 2.71 2.19 13.97
C LEU A 94 2.90 3.14 12.78
N ILE A 95 3.74 4.17 12.91
CA ILE A 95 3.93 5.14 11.84
C ILE A 95 4.81 4.53 10.76
N CYS A 96 4.25 4.45 9.58
CA CYS A 96 4.90 4.08 8.33
C CYS A 96 4.58 5.12 7.24
N GLY A 97 5.12 4.98 6.06
CA GLY A 97 4.68 5.80 4.95
C GLY A 97 5.79 6.21 3.99
N PHE A 98 5.55 7.28 3.27
CA PHE A 98 6.37 7.74 2.16
C PHE A 98 6.78 9.20 2.36
N LEU A 99 8.07 9.48 2.25
CA LEU A 99 8.63 10.83 2.27
C LEU A 99 9.39 11.08 0.97
N SER A 100 9.09 12.18 0.29
CA SER A 100 9.74 12.55 -0.98
C SER A 100 9.86 14.07 -1.12
N GLY A 101 10.67 14.51 -2.09
CA GLY A 101 10.63 15.86 -2.64
C GLY A 101 9.65 15.93 -3.82
N LYS A 102 9.14 17.15 -4.11
CA LYS A 102 8.23 17.40 -5.24
C LYS A 102 8.87 16.99 -6.57
N LYS A 103 10.15 17.32 -6.76
CA LYS A 103 10.85 17.00 -7.99
C LYS A 103 10.96 15.50 -8.24
N GLU A 104 11.24 14.74 -7.20
CA GLU A 104 11.38 13.29 -7.28
C GLU A 104 10.04 12.64 -7.64
N ILE A 105 8.96 12.98 -6.93
CA ILE A 105 7.65 12.39 -7.21
C ILE A 105 7.12 12.77 -8.61
N MET A 106 7.39 13.99 -9.08
CA MET A 106 6.98 14.43 -10.43
C MET A 106 7.74 13.72 -11.56
N ASN A 107 8.89 13.10 -11.27
CA ASN A 107 9.70 12.33 -12.22
C ASN A 107 9.72 10.82 -11.90
N TRP A 108 8.85 10.38 -10.99
CA TRP A 108 8.74 8.96 -10.62
C TRP A 108 8.15 8.12 -11.76
N GLU A 109 8.38 6.81 -11.74
CA GLU A 109 7.81 5.90 -12.74
C GLU A 109 6.27 5.95 -12.72
N PRO A 110 5.59 6.35 -13.82
CA PRO A 110 4.14 6.52 -13.83
C PRO A 110 3.34 5.26 -13.45
N SER A 111 3.87 4.06 -13.72
CA SER A 111 3.21 2.82 -13.32
C SER A 111 3.16 2.61 -11.80
N ASP A 112 4.17 3.10 -11.07
CA ASP A 112 4.15 3.11 -9.61
C ASP A 112 3.24 4.22 -9.06
N LEU A 113 3.19 5.38 -9.73
CA LEU A 113 2.33 6.51 -9.37
C LEU A 113 0.84 6.18 -9.51
N PHE A 114 0.47 5.28 -10.42
CA PHE A 114 -0.92 4.90 -10.63
C PHE A 114 -1.59 4.45 -9.32
N GLN A 115 -1.02 3.47 -8.66
CA GLN A 115 -1.57 2.99 -7.39
C GLN A 115 -1.35 4.01 -6.28
N PHE A 116 -0.17 4.60 -6.21
CA PHE A 116 0.19 5.59 -5.20
C PHE A 116 -0.84 6.74 -5.14
N GLY A 117 -1.16 7.35 -6.28
CA GLY A 117 -2.08 8.47 -6.33
C GLY A 117 -3.52 8.07 -6.01
N HIS A 118 -3.99 6.96 -6.58
CA HIS A 118 -5.36 6.48 -6.34
C HIS A 118 -5.60 6.00 -4.91
N ASP A 119 -4.60 5.41 -4.24
CA ASP A 119 -4.73 4.91 -2.87
C ASP A 119 -4.49 6.00 -1.81
N THR A 120 -3.97 7.16 -2.20
CA THR A 120 -3.75 8.28 -1.28
C THR A 120 -5.03 9.10 -1.08
N THR A 121 -5.40 9.33 0.18
CA THR A 121 -6.44 10.31 0.55
C THR A 121 -5.74 11.62 0.91
N PRO A 122 -5.95 12.70 0.13
CA PRO A 122 -5.33 13.99 0.41
C PRO A 122 -5.81 14.59 1.74
N ILE A 123 -4.87 15.13 2.51
CA ILE A 123 -5.13 15.87 3.76
C ILE A 123 -4.72 17.33 3.59
N LYS A 124 -3.58 17.59 2.91
CA LYS A 124 -3.08 18.93 2.58
C LYS A 124 -2.49 18.91 1.18
N GLY A 125 -2.83 19.87 0.34
CA GLY A 125 -2.38 19.95 -1.07
C GLY A 125 -3.16 19.03 -2.00
N SER A 126 -2.67 18.86 -3.24
CA SER A 126 -3.26 18.00 -4.27
C SER A 126 -2.20 17.18 -4.98
N LEU A 127 -2.57 15.98 -5.46
CA LEU A 127 -1.77 15.15 -6.35
C LEU A 127 -2.19 15.27 -7.83
N ASP A 128 -3.01 16.26 -8.20
CA ASP A 128 -3.53 16.39 -9.58
C ASP A 128 -2.40 16.48 -10.61
N GLU A 129 -1.31 17.22 -10.30
CA GLU A 129 -0.13 17.30 -11.17
C GLU A 129 0.54 15.92 -11.36
N VAL A 130 0.59 15.10 -10.30
CA VAL A 130 1.16 13.75 -10.34
C VAL A 130 0.23 12.80 -11.12
N MET A 131 -1.09 12.91 -10.91
CA MET A 131 -2.06 12.08 -11.62
C MET A 131 -2.12 12.38 -13.11
N ALA A 132 -1.84 13.60 -13.52
CA ALA A 132 -1.87 14.03 -14.92
C ALA A 132 -0.80 13.37 -15.82
N VAL A 133 0.26 12.78 -15.24
CA VAL A 133 1.31 12.07 -16.01
C VAL A 133 1.00 10.59 -16.22
N ILE A 134 -0.09 10.08 -15.65
CA ILE A 134 -0.48 8.68 -15.72
C ILE A 134 -1.37 8.46 -16.93
N ASP A 135 -0.84 7.81 -17.93
CA ASP A 135 -1.55 7.40 -19.14
C ASP A 135 -1.96 5.91 -19.11
N GLU A 136 -2.67 5.47 -20.15
CA GLU A 136 -3.08 4.07 -20.28
C GLU A 136 -1.89 3.12 -20.30
N SER A 137 -0.76 3.52 -20.89
CA SER A 137 0.45 2.71 -20.95
C SER A 137 1.10 2.51 -19.57
N ALA A 138 0.94 3.49 -18.66
CA ALA A 138 1.39 3.35 -17.28
C ALA A 138 0.57 2.30 -16.52
N VAL A 139 -0.74 2.24 -16.77
CA VAL A 139 -1.62 1.21 -16.18
C VAL A 139 -1.23 -0.18 -16.68
N ASP A 140 -0.97 -0.32 -17.98
CA ASP A 140 -0.53 -1.58 -18.58
C ASP A 140 0.82 -2.05 -18.00
N ARG A 141 1.75 -1.12 -17.82
CA ARG A 141 3.03 -1.43 -17.16
C ARG A 141 2.82 -1.82 -15.69
N ALA A 142 1.93 -1.16 -14.95
CA ALA A 142 1.62 -1.51 -13.56
C ALA A 142 1.12 -2.95 -13.47
N ILE A 143 0.19 -3.36 -14.33
CA ILE A 143 -0.33 -4.73 -14.41
C ILE A 143 0.80 -5.71 -14.74
N LYS A 144 1.59 -5.41 -15.79
CA LYS A 144 2.65 -6.31 -16.26
C LYS A 144 3.75 -6.51 -15.24
N ILE A 145 4.27 -5.41 -14.68
CA ILE A 145 5.34 -5.44 -13.67
C ILE A 145 4.84 -6.16 -12.41
N GLY A 146 3.62 -5.84 -11.96
CA GLY A 146 3.02 -6.50 -10.82
C GLY A 146 2.88 -8.01 -11.02
N ALA A 147 2.37 -8.45 -12.17
CA ALA A 147 2.24 -9.87 -12.50
C ALA A 147 3.61 -10.59 -12.55
N CYS A 148 4.63 -9.95 -13.12
CA CYS A 148 6.00 -10.50 -13.17
C CYS A 148 6.59 -10.66 -11.76
N ASN A 149 6.42 -9.66 -10.89
CA ASN A 149 6.91 -9.72 -9.52
C ASN A 149 6.21 -10.82 -8.70
N ILE A 150 4.89 -10.95 -8.86
CA ILE A 150 4.10 -12.01 -8.21
C ILE A 150 4.55 -13.37 -8.70
N TYR A 151 4.70 -13.57 -10.01
CA TYR A 151 5.19 -14.80 -10.59
C TYR A 151 6.54 -15.20 -10.00
N HIS A 152 7.51 -14.28 -10.03
CA HIS A 152 8.84 -14.53 -9.47
C HIS A 152 8.78 -14.85 -7.97
N GLY A 153 8.04 -14.06 -7.20
CA GLY A 153 7.84 -14.28 -5.77
C GLY A 153 7.21 -15.63 -5.44
N CYS A 154 6.19 -16.06 -6.22
CA CYS A 154 5.59 -17.38 -6.07
C CYS A 154 6.61 -18.50 -6.29
N VAL A 155 7.35 -18.43 -7.40
CA VAL A 155 8.38 -19.45 -7.71
C VAL A 155 9.44 -19.50 -6.62
N HIS A 156 9.94 -18.35 -6.18
CA HIS A 156 10.95 -18.28 -5.12
C HIS A 156 10.41 -18.85 -3.79
N ASN A 157 9.18 -18.47 -3.41
CA ASN A 157 8.58 -18.96 -2.17
C ASN A 157 8.31 -20.47 -2.19
N MET A 158 7.85 -21.01 -3.33
CA MET A 158 7.60 -22.45 -3.48
C MET A 158 8.88 -23.27 -3.44
N LEU A 159 10.00 -22.73 -3.95
CA LEU A 159 11.28 -23.45 -4.01
C LEU A 159 12.10 -23.34 -2.71
N HIS A 160 12.10 -22.17 -2.09
CA HIS A 160 13.10 -21.85 -1.07
C HIS A 160 12.49 -21.59 0.31
N GLU A 161 11.56 -20.60 0.42
CA GLU A 161 11.11 -20.08 1.70
C GLU A 161 9.97 -20.92 2.33
N LYS A 162 9.02 -21.36 1.50
CA LYS A 162 7.78 -22.06 1.93
C LYS A 162 7.04 -21.32 3.05
N SER A 163 7.07 -19.99 2.98
CA SER A 163 6.53 -19.08 3.98
C SER A 163 5.09 -18.71 3.66
N GLU A 164 4.20 -18.90 4.64
CA GLU A 164 2.80 -18.45 4.57
C GLU A 164 2.70 -16.92 4.58
N ASP A 165 3.58 -16.22 5.29
CA ASP A 165 3.57 -14.76 5.35
C ASP A 165 3.93 -14.15 3.99
N ILE A 166 4.94 -14.69 3.31
CA ILE A 166 5.26 -14.28 1.93
C ILE A 166 4.07 -14.53 1.01
N LEU A 167 3.38 -15.65 1.16
CA LEU A 167 2.21 -15.95 0.33
C LEU A 167 1.06 -14.95 0.59
N ARG A 168 0.80 -14.56 1.85
CA ARG A 168 -0.15 -13.51 2.22
C ARG A 168 0.19 -12.18 1.55
N ASP A 169 1.46 -11.79 1.56
CA ASP A 169 1.94 -10.56 0.93
C ASP A 169 1.84 -10.60 -0.59
N LEU A 170 2.07 -11.76 -1.20
CA LEU A 170 1.88 -11.95 -2.64
C LEU A 170 0.40 -11.81 -3.03
N TYR A 171 -0.55 -12.34 -2.25
CA TYR A 171 -1.97 -12.12 -2.47
C TYR A 171 -2.40 -10.66 -2.26
N LYS A 172 -1.82 -9.98 -1.28
CA LYS A 172 -1.99 -8.52 -1.10
C LYS A 172 -1.52 -7.78 -2.35
N SER A 173 -0.34 -8.09 -2.86
CA SER A 173 0.20 -7.50 -4.08
C SER A 173 -0.67 -7.81 -5.30
N ALA A 174 -1.18 -9.04 -5.41
CA ALA A 174 -2.09 -9.42 -6.49
C ALA A 174 -3.41 -8.65 -6.44
N SER A 175 -3.93 -8.32 -5.26
CA SER A 175 -5.14 -7.51 -5.13
C SER A 175 -4.98 -6.12 -5.76
N PHE A 176 -3.80 -5.53 -5.69
CA PHE A 176 -3.49 -4.25 -6.35
C PHE A 176 -3.40 -4.38 -7.88
N VAL A 177 -2.85 -5.48 -8.37
CA VAL A 177 -2.86 -5.75 -9.82
C VAL A 177 -4.30 -5.93 -10.33
N VAL A 178 -5.16 -6.59 -9.56
CA VAL A 178 -6.59 -6.72 -9.88
C VAL A 178 -7.29 -5.36 -9.88
N GLN A 179 -6.96 -4.44 -8.98
CA GLN A 179 -7.48 -3.07 -9.01
C GLN A 179 -7.10 -2.34 -10.32
N ALA A 180 -5.85 -2.50 -10.78
CA ALA A 180 -5.41 -1.92 -12.04
C ALA A 180 -6.13 -2.54 -13.25
N ILE A 181 -6.36 -3.87 -13.25
CA ILE A 181 -7.15 -4.56 -14.28
C ILE A 181 -8.59 -4.04 -14.31
N ALA A 182 -9.24 -3.92 -13.14
CA ALA A 182 -10.59 -3.40 -13.03
C ALA A 182 -10.68 -1.94 -13.51
N PHE A 183 -9.70 -1.11 -13.17
CA PHE A 183 -9.60 0.26 -13.66
C PHE A 183 -9.50 0.32 -15.18
N LYS A 184 -8.62 -0.49 -15.78
CA LYS A 184 -8.47 -0.58 -17.24
C LYS A 184 -9.79 -0.96 -17.95
N GLN A 185 -10.58 -1.84 -17.32
CA GLN A 185 -11.86 -2.31 -17.89
C GLN A 185 -13.00 -1.31 -17.70
N THR A 186 -13.01 -0.55 -16.60
CA THR A 186 -14.18 0.26 -16.20
C THR A 186 -13.94 1.76 -16.24
N GLY A 187 -12.69 2.21 -16.30
CA GLY A 187 -12.31 3.62 -16.13
C GLY A 187 -12.42 4.14 -14.68
N ASN A 188 -12.85 3.30 -13.74
CA ASN A 188 -13.06 3.68 -12.34
C ASN A 188 -12.12 2.92 -11.40
N TYR A 189 -11.35 3.65 -10.58
CA TYR A 189 -10.52 3.02 -9.57
C TYR A 189 -11.36 2.64 -8.33
N ILE A 190 -11.39 1.36 -8.04
CA ILE A 190 -12.14 0.81 -6.93
C ILE A 190 -11.21 0.55 -5.76
N ARG A 191 -11.26 1.41 -4.73
CA ARG A 191 -10.36 1.36 -3.55
C ARG A 191 -10.67 0.19 -2.61
N HIS A 192 -11.95 -0.13 -2.43
CA HIS A 192 -12.40 -1.19 -1.51
C HIS A 192 -12.42 -2.55 -2.21
N GLN A 193 -11.55 -3.47 -1.79
CA GLN A 193 -11.41 -4.77 -2.45
C GLN A 193 -12.72 -5.59 -2.49
N LYS A 194 -13.62 -5.44 -1.51
CA LYS A 194 -14.94 -6.11 -1.54
C LYS A 194 -15.79 -5.65 -2.72
N GLU A 195 -15.66 -4.41 -3.14
CA GLU A 195 -16.42 -3.87 -4.29
C GLU A 195 -15.88 -4.39 -5.62
N LEU A 196 -14.60 -4.79 -5.70
CA LEU A 196 -14.01 -5.42 -6.89
C LEU A 196 -14.76 -6.71 -7.28
N LEU A 197 -15.24 -7.48 -6.30
CA LEU A 197 -15.99 -8.73 -6.54
C LEU A 197 -17.21 -8.55 -7.43
N LYS A 198 -17.72 -7.33 -7.57
CA LYS A 198 -18.91 -7.01 -8.40
C LYS A 198 -18.57 -6.82 -9.88
N VAL A 199 -17.31 -6.51 -10.20
CA VAL A 199 -16.92 -6.07 -11.55
C VAL A 199 -15.84 -6.92 -12.20
N VAL A 200 -15.08 -7.70 -11.43
CA VAL A 200 -13.96 -8.49 -11.95
C VAL A 200 -14.42 -9.84 -12.52
N SER A 201 -13.59 -10.41 -13.39
CA SER A 201 -13.80 -11.74 -13.96
C SER A 201 -13.65 -12.84 -12.90
N PHE A 202 -13.96 -14.10 -13.28
CA PHE A 202 -13.87 -15.23 -12.37
C PHE A 202 -12.44 -15.42 -11.82
N ASP A 203 -11.42 -15.29 -12.67
CA ASP A 203 -10.01 -15.50 -12.26
C ASP A 203 -9.55 -14.46 -11.22
N GLU A 204 -9.89 -13.18 -11.46
CA GLU A 204 -9.59 -12.09 -10.53
C GLU A 204 -10.39 -12.21 -9.23
N ARG A 205 -11.64 -12.67 -9.32
CA ARG A 205 -12.48 -12.88 -8.14
C ARG A 205 -11.85 -13.87 -7.18
N VAL A 206 -11.32 -15.00 -7.67
CA VAL A 206 -10.63 -16.00 -6.83
C VAL A 206 -9.44 -15.35 -6.08
N ILE A 207 -8.70 -14.49 -6.75
CA ILE A 207 -7.57 -13.77 -6.10
C ILE A 207 -8.08 -12.85 -4.97
N ILE A 208 -9.12 -12.06 -5.24
CA ILE A 208 -9.67 -11.12 -4.24
C ILE A 208 -10.33 -11.87 -3.08
N GLU A 209 -11.10 -12.92 -3.32
CA GLU A 209 -11.73 -13.72 -2.27
C GLU A 209 -10.67 -14.36 -1.36
N THR A 210 -9.61 -14.92 -1.96
CA THR A 210 -8.49 -15.48 -1.20
C THR A 210 -7.78 -14.41 -0.38
N PHE A 211 -7.48 -13.26 -0.97
CA PHE A 211 -6.87 -12.13 -0.24
C PHE A 211 -7.74 -11.68 0.95
N LEU A 212 -9.05 -11.50 0.74
CA LEU A 212 -9.96 -11.08 1.81
C LEU A 212 -10.07 -12.13 2.92
N ASN A 213 -10.09 -13.43 2.57
CA ASN A 213 -10.06 -14.52 3.55
C ASN A 213 -8.77 -14.48 4.38
N LEU A 214 -7.61 -14.34 3.74
CA LEU A 214 -6.31 -14.25 4.40
C LEU A 214 -6.19 -13.02 5.30
N LYS A 215 -6.69 -11.86 4.84
CA LYS A 215 -6.75 -10.60 5.61
C LYS A 215 -7.57 -10.76 6.90
N ASN A 216 -8.59 -11.60 6.88
CA ASN A 216 -9.46 -11.89 8.03
C ASN A 216 -8.97 -13.08 8.89
N GLY A 217 -7.72 -13.49 8.76
CA GLY A 217 -7.13 -14.57 9.56
C GLY A 217 -7.46 -15.98 9.07
N GLY A 218 -7.94 -16.13 7.82
CA GLY A 218 -8.21 -17.43 7.23
C GLY A 218 -6.96 -18.32 7.12
N MET A 219 -7.18 -19.63 7.15
CA MET A 219 -6.12 -20.63 7.05
C MET A 219 -5.46 -20.59 5.67
N VAL A 220 -4.16 -20.87 5.64
CA VAL A 220 -3.37 -20.98 4.42
C VAL A 220 -3.30 -22.44 3.98
N ASP A 221 -3.84 -22.74 2.79
CA ASP A 221 -3.45 -23.93 2.04
C ASP A 221 -2.30 -23.53 1.11
N PHE A 222 -1.07 -23.71 1.60
CA PHE A 222 0.12 -23.23 0.92
C PHE A 222 0.22 -23.76 -0.53
N ASN A 223 -0.04 -25.04 -0.75
CA ASN A 223 0.13 -25.65 -2.07
C ASN A 223 -0.92 -25.15 -3.05
N LEU A 224 -2.20 -25.23 -2.68
CA LEU A 224 -3.31 -24.80 -3.53
C LEU A 224 -3.25 -23.30 -3.83
N MET A 225 -3.00 -22.49 -2.80
CA MET A 225 -2.95 -21.04 -2.98
C MET A 225 -1.71 -20.60 -3.80
N SER A 226 -0.55 -21.23 -3.60
CA SER A 226 0.64 -20.94 -4.40
C SER A 226 0.44 -21.31 -5.87
N GLU A 227 -0.14 -22.48 -6.17
CA GLU A 227 -0.44 -22.91 -7.54
C GLU A 227 -1.45 -21.99 -8.22
N THR A 228 -2.51 -21.62 -7.50
CA THR A 228 -3.53 -20.67 -7.99
C THR A 228 -2.91 -19.34 -8.39
N LEU A 229 -2.11 -18.75 -7.50
CA LEU A 229 -1.50 -17.44 -7.72
C LEU A 229 -0.42 -17.48 -8.82
N PHE A 230 0.39 -18.56 -8.86
CA PHE A 230 1.34 -18.80 -9.92
C PHE A 230 0.66 -18.90 -11.30
N THR A 231 -0.42 -19.69 -11.40
CA THR A 231 -1.16 -19.88 -12.66
C THR A 231 -1.80 -18.58 -13.12
N TRP A 232 -2.41 -17.85 -12.20
CA TRP A 232 -3.01 -16.54 -12.48
C TRP A 232 -1.95 -15.53 -12.97
N SER A 233 -0.83 -15.38 -12.27
CA SER A 233 0.21 -14.42 -12.66
C SER A 233 0.84 -14.78 -14.00
N LYS A 234 1.10 -16.07 -14.28
CA LYS A 234 1.58 -16.56 -15.56
C LYS A 234 0.64 -16.16 -16.71
N LYS A 235 -0.69 -16.31 -16.51
CA LYS A 235 -1.72 -15.92 -17.49
C LYS A 235 -1.64 -14.39 -17.74
N ARG A 236 -1.59 -13.56 -16.70
CA ARG A 236 -1.50 -12.09 -16.83
C ARG A 236 -0.22 -11.66 -17.58
N ILE A 237 0.89 -12.36 -17.38
CA ILE A 237 2.13 -12.10 -18.14
C ILE A 237 1.94 -12.39 -19.64
N ALA A 238 1.25 -13.46 -20.00
CA ALA A 238 1.08 -13.89 -21.39
C ALA A 238 0.06 -13.06 -22.18
N GLU A 239 -1.00 -12.55 -21.55
CA GLU A 239 -2.10 -11.85 -22.24
C GLU A 239 -1.75 -10.42 -22.69
N ASN A 240 -0.69 -9.82 -22.15
CA ASN A 240 -0.23 -8.47 -22.51
C ASN A 240 0.94 -8.49 -23.52
N SER A 241 1.00 -9.50 -24.38
CA SER A 241 2.01 -9.64 -25.44
C SER A 241 1.45 -9.27 -26.80
#